data_392e6a15ffc61018c6776f08d88cde5d
#
_entry.id   392e6a15ffc61018c6776f08d88cde5d
#
_cell.length_a   1.000
_cell.length_b   1.000
_cell.length_c   1.000
_cell.angle_alpha   90.00
_cell.angle_beta   90.00
_cell.angle_gamma   90.00
#
_symmetry.space_group_name_H-M   'P 1'
#
loop_
_entity.id
_entity.type
_entity.pdbx_description
1 polymer ?
#
loop_
_entity_poly.entity_id
_entity_poly.type
_entity_poly.pdbx_seq_one_letter_code
_entity_poly.pdbx_strand_id
1 'polypeptide(L)' 'MEVTKEQYEFAQNRLEELLPLVSDGMSANDPLAVELALMSDVVIVYEKEHFPIENQL' A
#
# COMPACT_ATOMS: atom_id res chain seq x y z
N MET A 1 -3.05 14.09 -2.21
CA MET A 1 -3.78 13.38 -1.14
C MET A 1 -2.95 13.38 0.13
N GLU A 2 -3.58 13.66 1.23
CA GLU A 2 -2.89 13.67 2.51
C GLU A 2 -3.26 12.42 3.30
N VAL A 3 -2.25 11.68 3.72
CA VAL A 3 -2.45 10.42 4.44
C VAL A 3 -2.01 10.64 5.89
N THR A 4 -2.87 10.29 6.83
CA THR A 4 -2.53 10.38 8.23
C THR A 4 -1.74 9.16 8.68
N LYS A 5 -1.07 9.29 9.83
CA LYS A 5 -0.32 8.16 10.38
C LYS A 5 -1.24 6.96 10.63
N GLU A 6 -2.47 7.22 11.09
CA GLU A 6 -3.42 6.15 11.35
C GLU A 6 -3.81 5.43 10.07
N GLN A 7 -4.00 6.20 8.99
CA GLN A 7 -4.31 5.59 7.71
C GLN A 7 -3.14 4.76 7.19
N TYR A 8 -1.92 5.26 7.39
CA TYR A 8 -0.72 4.55 6.99
C TYR A 8 -0.60 3.22 7.75
N GLU A 9 -0.80 3.24 9.05
CA GLU A 9 -0.71 2.01 9.85
C GLU A 9 -1.80 1.02 9.47
N PHE A 10 -3.01 1.52 9.23
CA PHE A 10 -4.10 0.67 8.77
C PHE A 10 -3.74 0.00 7.45
N ALA A 11 -3.20 0.80 6.52
CA ALA A 11 -2.85 0.27 5.21
C ALA A 11 -1.76 -0.79 5.30
N GLN A 12 -0.76 -0.58 6.17
CA GLN A 12 0.29 -1.58 6.35
C GLN A 12 -0.27 -2.88 6.90
N ASN A 13 -1.13 -2.80 7.89
CA ASN A 13 -1.74 -3.99 8.46
C ASN A 13 -2.59 -4.72 7.42
N ARG A 14 -3.33 -3.95 6.63
CA ARG A 14 -4.19 -4.55 5.61
C ARG A 14 -3.36 -5.22 4.51
N LEU A 15 -2.23 -4.61 4.15
CA LEU A 15 -1.33 -5.23 3.18
C LEU A 15 -0.85 -6.58 3.66
N GLU A 16 -0.49 -6.69 4.93
CA GLU A 16 -0.04 -7.96 5.48
C GLU A 16 -1.13 -9.03 5.41
N GLU A 17 -2.39 -8.60 5.58
CA GLU A 17 -3.50 -9.54 5.48
C GLU A 17 -3.79 -9.93 4.03
N LEU A 18 -3.59 -9.00 3.11
CA LEU A 18 -3.93 -9.24 1.71
C LEU A 18 -2.88 -10.04 0.95
N LEU A 19 -1.61 -9.84 1.30
CA LEU A 19 -0.53 -10.46 0.54
C LEU A 19 -0.68 -11.97 0.38
N PRO A 20 -1.01 -12.73 1.44
CA PRO A 20 -1.18 -14.18 1.27
C PRO A 20 -2.42 -14.56 0.49
N LEU A 21 -3.35 -13.64 0.29
CA LEU A 21 -4.60 -13.91 -0.42
C LEU A 21 -4.51 -13.58 -1.90
N VAL A 22 -3.49 -12.83 -2.31
CA VAL A 22 -3.32 -12.42 -3.70
C VAL A 22 -2.37 -13.39 -4.38
N SER A 23 -2.73 -13.83 -5.58
CA SER A 23 -1.89 -14.75 -6.34
C SER A 23 -1.52 -14.13 -7.69
N ASP A 24 -0.47 -14.69 -8.30
CA ASP A 24 0.02 -14.17 -9.58
C ASP A 24 -1.00 -14.31 -10.70
N GLY A 25 -1.85 -15.32 -10.62
CA GLY A 25 -2.87 -15.53 -11.64
C GLY A 25 -4.15 -14.74 -11.43
N MET A 26 -4.19 -13.91 -10.39
CA MET A 26 -5.39 -13.18 -10.05
C MET A 26 -5.63 -12.05 -11.04
N SER A 27 -6.91 -11.85 -11.39
CA SER A 27 -7.28 -10.76 -12.28
C SER A 27 -6.99 -9.41 -11.62
N ALA A 28 -6.57 -8.44 -12.43
CA ALA A 28 -6.35 -7.09 -11.94
C ALA A 28 -7.64 -6.44 -11.44
N ASN A 29 -8.79 -6.96 -11.86
CA ASN A 29 -10.09 -6.45 -11.43
C ASN A 29 -10.63 -7.18 -10.21
N ASP A 30 -9.91 -8.17 -9.70
CA ASP A 30 -10.34 -8.86 -8.49
C ASP A 30 -10.34 -7.87 -7.33
N PRO A 31 -11.40 -7.88 -6.50
CA PRO A 31 -11.47 -6.93 -5.37
C PRO A 31 -10.24 -6.97 -4.47
N LEU A 32 -9.65 -8.15 -4.27
CA LEU A 32 -8.46 -8.24 -3.43
C LEU A 32 -7.27 -7.56 -4.10
N ALA A 33 -7.12 -7.72 -5.41
CA ALA A 33 -6.04 -7.06 -6.13
C ALA A 33 -6.22 -5.54 -6.13
N VAL A 34 -7.46 -5.08 -6.29
CA VAL A 34 -7.75 -3.66 -6.26
C VAL A 34 -7.44 -3.09 -4.88
N GLU A 35 -7.86 -3.78 -3.84
CA GLU A 35 -7.59 -3.30 -2.48
C GLU A 35 -6.08 -3.27 -2.19
N LEU A 36 -5.36 -4.28 -2.65
CA LEU A 36 -3.92 -4.32 -2.47
C LEU A 36 -3.26 -3.09 -3.11
N ALA A 37 -3.68 -2.75 -4.33
CA ALA A 37 -3.13 -1.59 -5.02
C ALA A 37 -3.44 -0.30 -4.27
N LEU A 38 -4.68 -0.16 -3.78
CA LEU A 38 -5.07 1.05 -3.06
C LEU A 38 -4.28 1.21 -1.75
N MET A 39 -4.14 0.11 -1.01
CA MET A 39 -3.40 0.17 0.25
C MET A 39 -1.92 0.46 -0.01
N SER A 40 -1.36 -0.11 -1.07
CA SER A 40 0.02 0.16 -1.45
C SER A 40 0.21 1.65 -1.77
N ASP A 41 -0.73 2.25 -2.48
CA ASP A 41 -0.64 3.67 -2.81
C ASP A 41 -0.65 4.53 -1.55
N VAL A 42 -1.49 4.19 -0.58
CA VAL A 42 -1.56 4.92 0.69
C VAL A 42 -0.19 4.87 1.38
N VAL A 43 0.42 3.70 1.44
CA VAL A 43 1.72 3.53 2.07
C VAL A 43 2.78 4.34 1.32
N ILE A 44 2.78 4.26 0.00
CA ILE A 44 3.78 4.96 -0.80
C ILE A 44 3.66 6.48 -0.62
N VAL A 45 2.43 7.00 -0.66
CA VAL A 45 2.22 8.44 -0.51
C VAL A 45 2.73 8.92 0.84
N TYR A 46 2.39 8.19 1.91
CA TYR A 46 2.83 8.57 3.24
C TYR A 46 4.35 8.55 3.35
N GLU A 47 4.97 7.48 2.84
CA GLU A 47 6.42 7.34 2.95
C GLU A 47 7.16 8.40 2.15
N LYS A 48 6.62 8.80 1.01
CA LYS A 48 7.23 9.85 0.22
C LYS A 48 7.25 11.18 0.97
N GLU A 49 6.23 11.43 1.76
CA GLU A 49 6.10 12.69 2.48
C GLU A 49 6.89 12.69 3.79
N HIS A 50 6.96 11.54 4.44
CA HIS A 50 7.53 11.47 5.79
C HIS A 50 8.89 10.79 5.85
N PHE A 51 9.22 9.98 4.86
CA PHE A 51 10.50 9.27 4.80
C PHE A 51 11.10 9.42 3.41
N PRO A 52 11.39 10.64 2.95
CA PRO A 52 11.90 10.83 1.59
C PRO A 52 13.26 10.14 1.45
N ILE A 53 13.44 9.40 0.35
CA ILE A 53 14.71 8.78 0.02
C ILE A 53 15.52 9.83 -0.73
N GLU A 54 16.62 10.21 -0.18
CA GLU A 54 17.49 11.16 -0.82
C GLU A 54 18.27 10.48 -1.89
N ASN A 55 18.49 10.19 -2.02
CA ASN A 55 19.21 9.62 -2.58
C ASN A 55 20.17 9.53 -2.89
N GLN A 56 20.34 9.10 -2.84
CA GLN A 56 20.97 8.81 -2.96
C GLN A 56 21.80 8.63 -3.61
N LEU A 57 22.09 8.58 -3.90
CA LEU A 57 22.72 8.40 -4.45
C LEU A 57 23.27 8.47 -4.67
#